data_8ad3b644c40a875cba86c506c1b065a2
#
_entry.id   8ad3b644c40a875cba86c506c1b065a2
#
_cell.length_a   1.000
_cell.length_b   1.000
_cell.length_c   1.000
_cell.angle_alpha   90.00
_cell.angle_beta   90.00
_cell.angle_gamma   90.00
#
_symmetry.space_group_name_H-M   'P 1'
#
loop_
_entity.id
_entity.type
_entity.pdbx_description
1 polymer ?
#
loop_
_entity_poly.entity_id
_entity_poly.type
_entity_poly.pdbx_seq_one_letter_code
_entity_poly.pdbx_strand_id
1 'polypeptide(L)'
;MKKYLYPAFVFGVLTIVQPQAQADQGDWLIRIRALDIQPRNQSDPIPALGVPADAITLNNKWAPEIDLSYFLMKNIALELILTYPQRHDVSLNGAKIGTAKHLPPTLTVQYHFFQDGKFRPYLGAGINYTHFSDVNLSVPGVGQLDMGSSSWGGALQAGFDVAVGKNKFINFDVKKIYLDSDVKLAATGVTISHVRLDPVVAGVGFGWKF
;
A
#
# COMPACT_ATOMS: atom_id res chain seq x y z
N MET A 1 -26.08 33.17 -54.71
CA MET A 1 -25.09 32.44 -53.97
C MET A 1 -24.81 33.21 -52.66
N LYS A 2 -25.34 32.77 -51.49
CA LYS A 2 -25.13 33.40 -50.19
C LYS A 2 -23.95 32.69 -49.51
N LYS A 3 -22.86 33.42 -49.26
CA LYS A 3 -21.68 32.96 -48.50
C LYS A 3 -22.00 33.13 -47.02
N TYR A 4 -22.05 32.01 -46.25
CA TYR A 4 -22.12 32.03 -44.81
C TYR A 4 -20.68 32.10 -44.26
N LEU A 5 -20.37 33.23 -43.58
CA LEU A 5 -19.16 33.35 -42.74
C LEU A 5 -19.44 32.75 -41.38
N TYR A 6 -18.70 31.72 -40.99
CA TYR A 6 -18.69 31.21 -39.62
C TYR A 6 -17.61 31.95 -38.78
N PRO A 7 -17.96 32.50 -37.62
CA PRO A 7 -16.96 33.08 -36.76
C PRO A 7 -16.18 31.95 -36.05
N ALA A 8 -14.86 31.88 -36.26
CA ALA A 8 -13.96 31.02 -35.53
C ALA A 8 -13.79 31.57 -34.08
N PHE A 9 -14.40 30.91 -33.12
CA PHE A 9 -14.12 31.14 -31.69
C PHE A 9 -12.77 30.56 -31.34
N VAL A 10 -11.74 31.38 -31.22
CA VAL A 10 -10.44 31.02 -30.65
C VAL A 10 -10.59 31.06 -29.13
N PHE A 11 -10.72 29.89 -28.51
CA PHE A 11 -10.58 29.72 -27.06
C PHE A 11 -9.12 29.89 -26.69
N GLY A 12 -8.72 31.08 -26.27
CA GLY A 12 -7.43 31.34 -25.65
C GLY A 12 -7.42 30.71 -24.28
N VAL A 13 -6.76 29.55 -24.13
CA VAL A 13 -6.43 28.98 -22.81
C VAL A 13 -5.37 29.87 -22.17
N LEU A 14 -5.80 30.80 -21.30
CA LEU A 14 -4.88 31.49 -20.40
C LEU A 14 -4.32 30.46 -19.40
N THR A 15 -3.15 29.93 -19.67
CA THR A 15 -2.38 29.20 -18.68
C THR A 15 -1.83 30.19 -17.66
N ILE A 16 -2.55 30.36 -16.56
CA ILE A 16 -2.01 31.03 -15.37
C ILE A 16 -0.93 30.11 -14.82
N VAL A 17 0.33 30.41 -15.13
CA VAL A 17 1.49 29.76 -14.51
C VAL A 17 1.58 30.29 -13.08
N GLN A 18 0.92 29.59 -12.14
CA GLN A 18 1.16 29.85 -10.73
C GLN A 18 2.54 29.27 -10.36
N PRO A 19 3.39 30.01 -9.61
CA PRO A 19 4.60 29.45 -9.08
C PRO A 19 4.23 28.26 -8.18
N GLN A 20 4.62 27.07 -8.61
CA GLN A 20 4.38 25.85 -7.84
C GLN A 20 5.46 25.77 -6.76
N ALA A 21 5.05 25.51 -5.53
CA ALA A 21 5.98 25.31 -4.45
C ALA A 21 6.80 24.04 -4.73
N GLN A 22 8.07 24.24 -5.00
CA GLN A 22 9.09 23.20 -5.14
C GLN A 22 9.31 22.53 -3.80
N ALA A 23 9.62 21.23 -3.77
CA ALA A 23 10.09 20.61 -2.54
C ALA A 23 11.56 20.99 -2.33
N ASP A 24 11.84 21.55 -1.16
CA ASP A 24 13.19 21.90 -0.75
C ASP A 24 13.64 20.98 0.40
N GLN A 25 14.95 20.97 0.67
CA GLN A 25 15.47 20.27 1.83
C GLN A 25 14.81 20.81 3.11
N GLY A 26 14.33 19.91 3.96
CA GLY A 26 13.63 20.26 5.21
C GLY A 26 12.11 20.34 5.11
N ASP A 27 11.54 20.28 3.90
CA ASP A 27 10.10 20.26 3.72
C ASP A 27 9.47 18.96 4.22
N TRP A 28 8.24 19.08 4.73
CA TRP A 28 7.37 17.97 5.07
C TRP A 28 6.25 17.84 4.05
N LEU A 29 5.91 16.61 3.70
CA LEU A 29 4.76 16.28 2.89
C LEU A 29 3.92 15.22 3.63
N ILE A 30 2.67 15.56 3.91
CA ILE A 30 1.70 14.64 4.52
C ILE A 30 0.73 14.21 3.41
N ARG A 31 0.48 12.90 3.30
CA ARG A 31 -0.54 12.35 2.40
C ARG A 31 -1.55 11.53 3.20
N ILE A 32 -2.81 11.64 2.80
CA ILE A 32 -3.90 10.79 3.30
C ILE A 32 -4.47 10.08 2.08
N ARG A 33 -4.48 8.74 2.12
CA ARG A 33 -4.89 7.88 1.00
C ARG A 33 -6.01 6.91 1.40
N ALA A 34 -6.84 6.56 0.42
CA ALA A 34 -7.64 5.34 0.45
C ALA A 34 -6.89 4.26 -0.32
N LEU A 35 -6.70 3.11 0.30
CA LEU A 35 -5.96 1.98 -0.24
C LEU A 35 -6.88 0.85 -0.64
N ASP A 36 -6.59 0.20 -1.76
CA ASP A 36 -7.03 -1.15 -2.11
C ASP A 36 -5.87 -2.12 -1.89
N ILE A 37 -6.05 -3.03 -0.94
CA ILE A 37 -5.04 -4.02 -0.51
C ILE A 37 -5.41 -5.36 -1.12
N GLN A 38 -4.54 -5.92 -1.94
CA GLN A 38 -4.73 -7.19 -2.65
C GLN A 38 -3.61 -8.16 -2.28
N PRO A 39 -3.83 -9.09 -1.33
CA PRO A 39 -2.87 -10.15 -1.01
C PRO A 39 -2.65 -11.09 -2.19
N ARG A 40 -1.42 -11.56 -2.38
CA ARG A 40 -1.10 -12.54 -3.41
C ARG A 40 -1.58 -13.96 -3.07
N ASN A 41 -1.70 -14.27 -1.77
CA ASN A 41 -2.25 -15.53 -1.25
C ASN A 41 -1.52 -16.78 -1.74
N GLN A 42 -0.24 -16.92 -1.43
CA GLN A 42 0.52 -18.14 -1.66
C GLN A 42 0.76 -18.86 -0.34
N SER A 43 0.54 -20.18 -0.30
CA SER A 43 0.82 -20.99 0.88
C SER A 43 1.41 -22.35 0.50
N ASP A 44 2.28 -22.87 1.38
CA ASP A 44 2.81 -24.20 1.20
C ASP A 44 1.70 -25.24 1.44
N PRO A 45 1.75 -26.41 0.78
CA PRO A 45 0.80 -27.49 1.02
C PRO A 45 0.95 -28.06 2.42
N ILE A 46 -0.14 -28.65 2.96
CA ILE A 46 -0.12 -29.39 4.23
C ILE A 46 -0.47 -30.86 3.92
N PRO A 47 0.50 -31.70 3.52
CA PRO A 47 0.24 -33.08 3.06
C PRO A 47 -0.45 -33.93 4.12
N ALA A 48 -0.08 -33.75 5.41
CA ALA A 48 -0.67 -34.49 6.53
C ALA A 48 -2.18 -34.25 6.68
N LEU A 49 -2.72 -33.16 6.13
CA LEU A 49 -4.13 -32.80 6.17
C LEU A 49 -4.80 -32.88 4.79
N GLY A 50 -4.07 -33.33 3.75
CA GLY A 50 -4.57 -33.33 2.37
C GLY A 50 -4.85 -31.95 1.80
N VAL A 51 -4.20 -30.90 2.33
CA VAL A 51 -4.39 -29.51 1.91
C VAL A 51 -3.39 -29.17 0.80
N PRO A 52 -3.84 -28.75 -0.41
CA PRO A 52 -2.96 -28.37 -1.51
C PRO A 52 -2.22 -27.04 -1.21
N ALA A 53 -1.24 -26.71 -2.04
CA ALA A 53 -0.63 -25.39 -2.06
C ALA A 53 -1.68 -24.30 -2.39
N ASP A 54 -1.42 -23.08 -1.93
CA ASP A 54 -2.26 -21.89 -2.16
C ASP A 54 -3.69 -21.99 -1.63
N ALA A 55 -3.94 -22.93 -0.71
CA ALA A 55 -5.26 -23.15 -0.12
C ALA A 55 -5.61 -22.11 0.96
N ILE A 56 -4.60 -21.46 1.58
CA ILE A 56 -4.80 -20.42 2.61
C ILE A 56 -4.86 -19.07 1.92
N THR A 57 -5.97 -18.36 2.10
CA THR A 57 -6.20 -17.07 1.43
C THR A 57 -6.74 -16.01 2.40
N LEU A 58 -6.36 -14.76 2.16
CA LEU A 58 -6.89 -13.57 2.82
C LEU A 58 -7.74 -12.77 1.82
N ASN A 59 -8.78 -12.11 2.32
CA ASN A 59 -9.63 -11.26 1.50
C ASN A 59 -8.95 -9.92 1.15
N ASN A 60 -9.33 -9.36 -0.01
CA ASN A 60 -9.00 -7.97 -0.36
C ASN A 60 -9.65 -7.00 0.63
N LYS A 61 -9.02 -5.82 0.82
CA LYS A 61 -9.50 -4.84 1.79
C LYS A 61 -9.21 -3.40 1.39
N TRP A 62 -10.17 -2.53 1.68
CA TRP A 62 -9.98 -1.07 1.65
C TRP A 62 -9.58 -0.56 3.03
N ALA A 63 -8.63 0.37 3.05
CA ALA A 63 -8.13 0.96 4.28
C ALA A 63 -7.67 2.41 4.07
N PRO A 64 -7.77 3.30 5.08
CA PRO A 64 -7.09 4.58 5.08
C PRO A 64 -5.60 4.41 5.44
N GLU A 65 -4.78 5.30 4.90
CA GLU A 65 -3.35 5.41 5.15
C GLU A 65 -2.98 6.87 5.37
N ILE A 66 -2.01 7.09 6.23
CA ILE A 66 -1.36 8.39 6.44
C ILE A 66 0.14 8.22 6.21
N ASP A 67 0.71 9.09 5.38
CA ASP A 67 2.12 9.11 5.07
C ASP A 67 2.74 10.42 5.49
N LEU A 68 3.92 10.33 6.09
CA LEU A 68 4.75 11.44 6.49
C LEU A 68 6.07 11.36 5.74
N SER A 69 6.28 12.26 4.78
CA SER A 69 7.54 12.33 4.03
C SER A 69 8.33 13.56 4.46
N TYR A 70 9.61 13.37 4.76
CA TYR A 70 10.57 14.43 5.06
C TYR A 70 11.62 14.49 3.96
N PHE A 71 11.79 15.66 3.33
CA PHE A 71 12.76 15.85 2.26
C PHE A 71 14.17 16.07 2.81
N LEU A 72 14.99 15.03 2.72
CA LEU A 72 16.42 15.08 3.06
C LEU A 72 17.21 15.95 2.07
N MET A 73 16.76 15.96 0.83
CA MET A 73 17.28 16.76 -0.30
C MET A 73 16.10 17.09 -1.22
N LYS A 74 16.28 18.03 -2.14
CA LYS A 74 15.26 18.42 -3.12
C LYS A 74 14.48 17.24 -3.76
N ASN A 75 15.18 16.15 -4.05
CA ASN A 75 14.64 14.99 -4.77
C ASN A 75 14.59 13.72 -3.94
N ILE A 76 15.10 13.72 -2.71
CA ILE A 76 15.15 12.53 -1.84
C ILE A 76 14.36 12.79 -0.58
N ALA A 77 13.35 11.93 -0.34
CA ALA A 77 12.55 11.96 0.87
C ALA A 77 12.62 10.63 1.62
N LEU A 78 12.54 10.71 2.95
CA LEU A 78 12.26 9.58 3.82
C LEU A 78 10.76 9.60 4.13
N GLU A 79 10.05 8.50 3.84
CA GLU A 79 8.61 8.41 4.08
C GLU A 79 8.29 7.33 5.11
N LEU A 80 7.52 7.70 6.12
CA LEU A 80 6.92 6.79 7.07
C LEU A 80 5.44 6.59 6.70
N ILE A 81 5.08 5.34 6.41
CA ILE A 81 3.75 4.92 6.00
C ILE A 81 3.06 4.27 7.20
N LEU A 82 1.89 4.78 7.57
CA LEU A 82 1.12 4.35 8.71
C LEU A 82 -0.33 4.04 8.33
N THR A 83 -0.87 2.99 8.93
CA THR A 83 -2.28 2.62 8.81
C THR A 83 -2.78 2.11 10.17
N TYR A 84 -4.08 1.85 10.32
CA TYR A 84 -4.61 1.19 11.51
C TYR A 84 -4.50 -0.33 11.40
N PRO A 85 -4.59 -1.11 12.51
CA PRO A 85 -4.59 -2.57 12.46
C PRO A 85 -5.72 -3.11 11.60
N GLN A 86 -5.37 -3.83 10.53
CA GLN A 86 -6.30 -4.35 9.51
C GLN A 86 -6.72 -5.76 9.87
N ARG A 87 -8.03 -6.02 10.00
CA ARG A 87 -8.56 -7.36 10.20
C ARG A 87 -8.92 -7.97 8.86
N HIS A 88 -8.33 -9.13 8.54
CA HIS A 88 -8.64 -9.92 7.36
C HIS A 88 -9.39 -11.19 7.73
N ASP A 89 -10.29 -11.60 6.86
CA ASP A 89 -10.85 -12.94 6.87
C ASP A 89 -9.83 -13.90 6.27
N VAL A 90 -9.59 -15.00 6.96
CA VAL A 90 -8.70 -16.08 6.50
C VAL A 90 -9.57 -17.27 6.11
N SER A 91 -9.32 -17.80 4.92
CA SER A 91 -10.03 -18.95 4.39
C SER A 91 -9.05 -20.08 4.05
N LEU A 92 -9.51 -21.32 4.19
CA LEU A 92 -8.85 -22.56 3.79
C LEU A 92 -9.71 -23.26 2.75
N ASN A 93 -9.18 -23.51 1.55
CA ASN A 93 -9.95 -24.05 0.42
C ASN A 93 -11.27 -23.30 0.16
N GLY A 94 -11.27 -21.95 0.31
CA GLY A 94 -12.44 -21.10 0.15
C GLY A 94 -13.41 -21.05 1.33
N ALA A 95 -13.27 -21.92 2.33
CA ALA A 95 -14.08 -21.89 3.56
C ALA A 95 -13.41 -20.99 4.61
N LYS A 96 -14.13 -20.01 5.15
CA LYS A 96 -13.62 -19.15 6.21
C LYS A 96 -13.30 -19.95 7.47
N ILE A 97 -12.05 -19.85 7.93
CA ILE A 97 -11.55 -20.51 9.15
C ILE A 97 -11.35 -19.53 10.30
N GLY A 98 -11.45 -18.23 10.05
CA GLY A 98 -11.33 -17.22 11.09
C GLY A 98 -10.85 -15.87 10.60
N THR A 99 -10.20 -15.13 11.50
CA THR A 99 -9.67 -13.79 11.23
C THR A 99 -8.28 -13.60 11.84
N ALA A 100 -7.49 -12.71 11.22
CA ALA A 100 -6.23 -12.22 11.78
C ALA A 100 -6.12 -10.71 11.55
N LYS A 101 -5.53 -9.98 12.49
CA LYS A 101 -5.17 -8.57 12.32
C LYS A 101 -3.70 -8.42 12.01
N HIS A 102 -3.36 -7.45 11.18
CA HIS A 102 -1.97 -7.04 10.96
C HIS A 102 -1.84 -5.52 10.94
N LEU A 103 -0.70 -5.01 11.37
CA LEU A 103 -0.32 -3.61 11.34
C LEU A 103 1.04 -3.50 10.65
N PRO A 104 1.14 -2.99 9.41
CA PRO A 104 2.34 -2.99 8.59
C PRO A 104 2.99 -1.59 8.46
N PRO A 105 3.55 -0.95 9.52
CA PRO A 105 4.34 0.25 9.31
C PRO A 105 5.47 0.00 8.32
N THR A 106 5.69 0.95 7.42
CA THR A 106 6.68 0.85 6.35
C THR A 106 7.50 2.12 6.30
N LEU A 107 8.81 1.98 6.17
CA LEU A 107 9.74 3.09 6.01
C LEU A 107 10.40 2.98 4.64
N THR A 108 10.26 4.02 3.80
CA THR A 108 10.82 4.05 2.44
C THR A 108 11.72 5.26 2.25
N VAL A 109 12.71 5.12 1.39
CA VAL A 109 13.42 6.23 0.76
C VAL A 109 12.82 6.40 -0.62
N GLN A 110 12.38 7.62 -0.93
CA GLN A 110 11.79 7.99 -2.22
C GLN A 110 12.72 8.90 -3.00
N TYR A 111 12.78 8.69 -4.31
CA TYR A 111 13.35 9.63 -5.25
C TYR A 111 12.22 10.27 -6.07
N HIS A 112 12.11 11.59 -5.98
CA HIS A 112 11.10 12.40 -6.66
C HIS A 112 11.67 13.03 -7.92
N PHE A 113 10.98 12.84 -9.04
CA PHE A 113 11.35 13.43 -10.33
C PHE A 113 10.55 14.73 -10.57
N PHE A 114 11.08 15.62 -11.38
CA PHE A 114 10.36 16.80 -11.90
C PHE A 114 9.65 17.65 -10.84
N GLN A 115 10.36 17.96 -9.75
CA GLN A 115 9.81 18.70 -8.60
C GLN A 115 9.26 20.09 -8.96
N ASP A 116 9.71 20.67 -10.09
CA ASP A 116 9.26 21.97 -10.60
C ASP A 116 7.96 21.88 -11.43
N GLY A 117 7.52 20.65 -11.77
CA GLY A 117 6.37 20.40 -12.65
C GLY A 117 5.06 20.24 -11.88
N LYS A 118 3.95 20.24 -12.64
CA LYS A 118 2.64 19.83 -12.11
C LYS A 118 2.57 18.34 -11.83
N PHE A 119 3.22 17.53 -12.63
CA PHE A 119 3.28 16.08 -12.52
C PHE A 119 4.64 15.69 -11.92
N ARG A 120 4.61 15.04 -10.76
CA ARG A 120 5.79 14.72 -9.94
C ARG A 120 5.81 13.23 -9.63
N PRO A 121 6.31 12.41 -10.53
CA PRO A 121 6.46 10.98 -10.27
C PRO A 121 7.56 10.72 -9.25
N TYR A 122 7.45 9.59 -8.56
CA TYR A 122 8.46 9.11 -7.62
C TYR A 122 8.57 7.60 -7.64
N LEU A 123 9.72 7.12 -7.23
CA LEU A 123 10.00 5.72 -6.94
C LEU A 123 10.53 5.62 -5.51
N GLY A 124 10.17 4.55 -4.83
CA GLY A 124 10.59 4.30 -3.46
C GLY A 124 10.99 2.85 -3.24
N ALA A 125 11.89 2.65 -2.29
CA ALA A 125 12.24 1.34 -1.78
C ALA A 125 12.48 1.44 -0.27
N GLY A 126 12.17 0.37 0.47
CA GLY A 126 12.30 0.43 1.92
C GLY A 126 12.05 -0.90 2.60
N ILE A 127 11.81 -0.81 3.90
CA ILE A 127 11.56 -1.92 4.79
C ILE A 127 10.16 -1.83 5.37
N ASN A 128 9.52 -2.98 5.50
CA ASN A 128 8.26 -3.16 6.17
C ASN A 128 8.46 -4.00 7.43
N TYR A 129 7.84 -3.59 8.51
CA TYR A 129 7.65 -4.42 9.70
C TYR A 129 6.16 -4.64 9.87
N THR A 130 5.72 -5.89 9.88
CA THR A 130 4.31 -6.22 10.12
C THR A 130 4.16 -6.93 11.45
N HIS A 131 3.27 -6.42 12.29
CA HIS A 131 2.87 -7.07 13.54
C HIS A 131 1.50 -7.73 13.35
N PHE A 132 1.42 -9.04 13.65
CA PHE A 132 0.17 -9.80 13.66
C PHE A 132 -0.42 -9.84 15.05
N SER A 133 -1.74 -9.69 15.15
CA SER A 133 -2.49 -9.70 16.41
C SER A 133 -3.90 -10.25 16.22
N ASP A 134 -4.59 -10.54 17.32
CA ASP A 134 -5.97 -11.06 17.31
C ASP A 134 -6.17 -12.20 16.29
N VAL A 135 -5.25 -13.17 16.31
CA VAL A 135 -5.32 -14.36 15.46
C VAL A 135 -6.35 -15.31 16.07
N ASN A 136 -7.47 -15.49 15.36
CA ASN A 136 -8.57 -16.38 15.75
C ASN A 136 -8.86 -17.31 14.58
N LEU A 137 -8.06 -18.37 14.45
CA LEU A 137 -8.16 -19.36 13.36
C LEU A 137 -8.47 -20.72 13.96
N SER A 138 -9.47 -21.41 13.39
CA SER A 138 -9.83 -22.76 13.82
C SER A 138 -10.26 -23.61 12.65
N VAL A 139 -9.77 -24.85 12.60
CA VAL A 139 -10.12 -25.84 11.58
C VAL A 139 -10.74 -27.05 12.25
N PRO A 140 -11.98 -27.45 11.89
CA PRO A 140 -12.61 -28.64 12.44
C PRO A 140 -11.75 -29.90 12.25
N GLY A 141 -11.58 -30.67 13.33
CA GLY A 141 -10.73 -31.88 13.32
C GLY A 141 -9.22 -31.63 13.46
N VAL A 142 -8.75 -30.38 13.35
CA VAL A 142 -7.33 -29.99 13.51
C VAL A 142 -7.13 -29.19 14.80
N GLY A 143 -8.06 -28.29 15.13
CA GLY A 143 -7.98 -27.41 16.29
C GLY A 143 -7.70 -25.95 15.95
N GLN A 144 -7.21 -25.22 16.95
CA GLN A 144 -6.83 -23.82 16.79
C GLN A 144 -5.48 -23.69 16.10
N LEU A 145 -5.40 -22.69 15.21
CA LEU A 145 -4.17 -22.31 14.53
C LEU A 145 -3.70 -20.94 15.04
N ASP A 146 -2.42 -20.71 14.97
CA ASP A 146 -1.76 -19.45 15.29
C ASP A 146 -0.90 -19.01 14.10
N MET A 147 -0.48 -17.73 14.11
CA MET A 147 0.43 -17.17 13.13
C MET A 147 1.66 -16.59 13.81
N GLY A 148 2.76 -16.48 13.08
CA GLY A 148 3.94 -15.75 13.54
C GLY A 148 3.54 -14.34 14.00
N SER A 149 4.08 -13.86 15.13
CA SER A 149 3.70 -12.56 15.72
C SER A 149 4.16 -11.35 14.91
N SER A 150 5.17 -11.51 14.08
CA SER A 150 5.72 -10.42 13.25
C SER A 150 6.46 -10.96 12.03
N SER A 151 6.58 -10.10 11.02
CA SER A 151 7.34 -10.33 9.80
C SER A 151 8.12 -9.07 9.42
N TRP A 152 9.32 -9.25 8.90
CA TRP A 152 10.13 -8.21 8.28
C TRP A 152 10.24 -8.47 6.79
N GLY A 153 10.07 -7.44 5.98
CA GLY A 153 10.17 -7.58 4.53
C GLY A 153 10.61 -6.29 3.84
N GLY A 154 10.80 -6.38 2.54
CA GLY A 154 11.05 -5.24 1.69
C GLY A 154 9.76 -4.58 1.21
N ALA A 155 9.87 -3.32 0.79
CA ALA A 155 8.80 -2.61 0.09
C ALA A 155 9.37 -1.91 -1.14
N LEU A 156 8.63 -1.97 -2.24
CA LEU A 156 8.87 -1.20 -3.46
C LEU A 156 7.64 -0.34 -3.73
N GLN A 157 7.86 0.88 -4.19
CA GLN A 157 6.83 1.87 -4.38
C GLN A 157 7.04 2.65 -5.67
N ALA A 158 5.96 2.95 -6.36
CA ALA A 158 5.92 3.87 -7.49
C ALA A 158 4.65 4.69 -7.42
N GLY A 159 4.76 6.00 -7.64
CA GLY A 159 3.61 6.87 -7.59
C GLY A 159 3.87 8.21 -8.25
N PHE A 160 2.88 9.07 -8.18
CA PHE A 160 3.00 10.45 -8.64
C PHE A 160 2.06 11.39 -7.88
N ASP A 161 2.51 12.62 -7.72
CA ASP A 161 1.73 13.73 -7.23
C ASP A 161 1.34 14.66 -8.39
N VAL A 162 0.07 15.06 -8.45
CA VAL A 162 -0.42 16.10 -9.36
C VAL A 162 -0.71 17.35 -8.56
N ALA A 163 0.02 18.43 -8.81
CA ALA A 163 -0.18 19.70 -8.10
C ALA A 163 -1.51 20.34 -8.49
N VAL A 164 -2.39 20.54 -7.51
CA VAL A 164 -3.72 21.17 -7.66
C VAL A 164 -3.80 22.53 -6.96
N GLY A 165 -2.72 22.96 -6.31
CA GLY A 165 -2.56 24.25 -5.65
C GLY A 165 -1.13 24.47 -5.21
N LYS A 166 -0.84 25.58 -4.53
CA LYS A 166 0.52 25.97 -4.14
C LYS A 166 1.26 24.86 -3.37
N ASN A 167 0.58 24.21 -2.43
CA ASN A 167 1.14 23.16 -1.57
C ASN A 167 0.21 21.94 -1.48
N LYS A 168 -0.69 21.75 -2.47
CA LYS A 168 -1.71 20.69 -2.44
C LYS A 168 -1.57 19.79 -3.65
N PHE A 169 -1.73 18.49 -3.43
CA PHE A 169 -1.51 17.46 -4.43
C PHE A 169 -2.65 16.46 -4.41
N ILE A 170 -3.00 15.92 -5.57
CA ILE A 170 -3.67 14.63 -5.70
C ILE A 170 -2.58 13.60 -5.92
N ASN A 171 -2.60 12.53 -5.14
CA ASN A 171 -1.59 11.48 -5.17
C ASN A 171 -2.18 10.16 -5.67
N PHE A 172 -1.40 9.45 -6.48
CA PHE A 172 -1.62 8.07 -6.88
C PHE A 172 -0.38 7.26 -6.55
N ASP A 173 -0.58 6.07 -6.00
CA ASP A 173 0.51 5.25 -5.47
C ASP A 173 0.24 3.76 -5.68
N VAL A 174 1.27 3.00 -5.98
CA VAL A 174 1.24 1.53 -5.99
C VAL A 174 2.45 1.03 -5.22
N LYS A 175 2.21 0.14 -4.26
CA LYS A 175 3.24 -0.50 -3.44
C LYS A 175 3.20 -2.01 -3.62
N LYS A 176 4.36 -2.62 -3.67
CA LYS A 176 4.58 -4.06 -3.47
C LYS A 176 5.29 -4.24 -2.14
N ILE A 177 4.64 -4.94 -1.22
CA ILE A 177 5.22 -5.27 0.08
C ILE A 177 5.52 -6.77 0.07
N TYR A 178 6.71 -7.15 0.53
CA TYR A 178 7.08 -8.54 0.72
C TYR A 178 6.79 -8.88 2.17
N LEU A 179 5.86 -9.82 2.37
CA LEU A 179 5.29 -10.14 3.68
C LEU A 179 4.93 -11.61 3.73
N ASP A 180 5.48 -12.31 4.70
CA ASP A 180 5.20 -13.71 4.97
C ASP A 180 4.87 -13.98 6.44
N SER A 181 4.37 -15.17 6.73
CA SER A 181 4.14 -15.66 8.10
C SER A 181 4.05 -17.17 8.13
N ASP A 182 4.48 -17.75 9.23
CA ASP A 182 4.26 -19.16 9.55
C ASP A 182 2.87 -19.37 10.13
N VAL A 183 2.17 -20.41 9.68
CA VAL A 183 0.96 -20.93 10.31
C VAL A 183 1.33 -22.12 11.18
N LYS A 184 0.90 -22.11 12.44
CA LYS A 184 1.26 -23.07 13.48
C LYS A 184 0.04 -23.70 14.12
N LEU A 185 0.18 -24.92 14.61
CA LEU A 185 -0.79 -25.52 15.53
C LEU A 185 -0.66 -24.83 16.89
N ALA A 186 -1.73 -24.18 17.36
CA ALA A 186 -1.68 -23.44 18.64
C ALA A 186 -1.34 -24.34 19.85
N ALA A 187 -1.78 -25.58 19.83
CA ALA A 187 -1.56 -26.55 20.91
C ALA A 187 -0.07 -26.99 21.06
N THR A 188 0.69 -27.03 19.97
CA THR A 188 2.07 -27.60 19.95
C THR A 188 3.12 -26.61 19.50
N GLY A 189 2.71 -25.48 18.88
CA GLY A 189 3.61 -24.51 18.26
C GLY A 189 4.30 -25.01 16.98
N VAL A 190 3.92 -26.20 16.48
CA VAL A 190 4.52 -26.78 15.26
C VAL A 190 4.05 -26.01 14.04
N THR A 191 4.99 -25.53 13.23
CA THR A 191 4.68 -24.90 11.93
C THR A 191 4.15 -25.95 10.95
N ILE A 192 3.00 -25.69 10.37
CA ILE A 192 2.30 -26.59 9.42
C ILE A 192 2.28 -26.04 8.00
N SER A 193 2.43 -24.74 7.82
CA SER A 193 2.50 -24.09 6.50
C SER A 193 3.22 -22.76 6.59
N HIS A 194 3.83 -22.33 5.49
CA HIS A 194 4.37 -20.99 5.32
C HIS A 194 3.50 -20.24 4.32
N VAL A 195 3.05 -19.03 4.69
CA VAL A 195 2.15 -18.20 3.88
C VAL A 195 2.86 -16.93 3.44
N ARG A 196 2.90 -16.69 2.13
CA ARG A 196 3.40 -15.46 1.52
C ARG A 196 2.20 -14.61 1.08
N LEU A 197 2.01 -13.52 1.78
CA LEU A 197 0.90 -12.60 1.51
C LEU A 197 1.24 -11.61 0.41
N ASP A 198 2.48 -11.14 0.39
CA ASP A 198 3.09 -10.27 -0.63
C ASP A 198 2.08 -9.31 -1.30
N PRO A 199 1.36 -8.45 -0.56
CA PRO A 199 0.28 -7.67 -1.13
C PRO A 199 0.78 -6.67 -2.17
N VAL A 200 -0.07 -6.45 -3.19
CA VAL A 200 -0.03 -5.24 -4.01
C VAL A 200 -1.06 -4.28 -3.42
N VAL A 201 -0.63 -3.06 -3.19
CA VAL A 201 -1.47 -2.02 -2.58
C VAL A 201 -1.54 -0.83 -3.54
N ALA A 202 -2.74 -0.50 -4.00
CA ALA A 202 -2.99 0.69 -4.81
C ALA A 202 -3.68 1.76 -3.97
N GLY A 203 -3.25 3.01 -4.10
CA GLY A 203 -3.75 4.11 -3.29
C GLY A 203 -4.06 5.36 -4.11
N VAL A 204 -5.08 6.09 -3.68
CA VAL A 204 -5.40 7.44 -4.17
C VAL A 204 -5.68 8.35 -2.98
N GLY A 205 -5.21 9.59 -3.05
CA GLY A 205 -5.40 10.50 -1.93
C GLY A 205 -4.98 11.93 -2.20
N PHE A 206 -4.85 12.66 -1.10
CA PHE A 206 -4.46 14.07 -1.09
C PHE A 206 -3.18 14.26 -0.30
N GLY A 207 -2.33 15.17 -0.77
CA GLY A 207 -1.10 15.55 -0.12
C GLY A 207 -1.03 17.06 0.19
N TRP A 208 -0.36 17.41 1.29
CA TRP A 208 -0.06 18.78 1.68
C TRP A 208 1.42 18.91 2.05
N LYS A 209 2.06 19.92 1.48
CA LYS A 209 3.46 20.25 1.75
C LYS A 209 3.56 21.47 2.66
N PHE A 210 4.48 21.43 3.62
CA PHE A 210 4.76 22.49 4.59
C PHE A 210 6.20 22.93 4.49
#